data_bdca7cb68751b0a5811079a46f3d7d53
#
_entry.id   bdca7cb68751b0a5811079a46f3d7d53
#
_cell.length_a   1.000
_cell.length_b   1.000
_cell.length_c   1.000
_cell.angle_alpha   90.00
_cell.angle_beta   90.00
_cell.angle_gamma   90.00
#
_symmetry.space_group_name_H-M   'P 1'
#
loop_
_entity.id
_entity.type
_entity.pdbx_description
1 polymer ?
#
loop_
_entity_poly.entity_id
_entity_poly.type
_entity_poly.pdbx_seq_one_letter_code
_entity_poly.pdbx_strand_id
1 'polypeptide(L)'
;MTKLVKLPLALKVALPLALIAAAAPMVAQMPEVPGKADKSRVTAGTYTADPAHSLVGWQVNHFGFNDYFGLFGDVSGTLTLDPANPAAAKVSVKIPVSKVITANAGLTAHLLKPGAEGKAADFFGAAPADATFVSTSVAPGADGVSAAITGDLTLNGVTKPVTVNAVFSGAGTNPFTKAATVGFHGKAVIKRSDFNVKYGLPFVSDEVPLNITIAFEKK
;
A
#
# COMPACT_ATOMS: atom_id res chain seq x y z
N MET A 1 77.31 -71.39 -28.35
CA MET A 1 75.82 -71.62 -28.37
C MET A 1 75.21 -70.59 -27.43
N THR A 2 74.81 -69.47 -27.96
CA THR A 2 74.27 -68.34 -27.18
C THR A 2 72.79 -68.20 -27.41
N LYS A 3 71.95 -68.41 -26.40
CA LYS A 3 70.54 -68.28 -26.47
C LYS A 3 70.14 -66.81 -26.28
N LEU A 4 69.46 -66.24 -27.28
CA LEU A 4 68.81 -64.96 -27.21
C LEU A 4 67.51 -65.06 -26.37
N VAL A 5 67.41 -64.24 -25.32
CA VAL A 5 66.23 -64.04 -24.58
C VAL A 5 65.46 -62.89 -25.18
N LYS A 6 64.22 -63.14 -25.62
CA LYS A 6 63.33 -62.12 -26.15
C LYS A 6 62.60 -61.42 -24.94
N LEU A 7 62.71 -60.12 -24.83
CA LEU A 7 61.96 -59.25 -23.89
C LEU A 7 60.51 -59.07 -24.39
N PRO A 8 59.50 -59.10 -23.53
CA PRO A 8 58.16 -58.85 -23.94
C PRO A 8 57.83 -57.34 -24.10
N LEU A 9 57.00 -57.09 -25.12
CA LEU A 9 56.50 -55.79 -25.53
C LEU A 9 55.56 -55.22 -24.45
N ALA A 10 55.91 -54.06 -23.84
CA ALA A 10 55.04 -53.38 -22.86
C ALA A 10 53.87 -52.69 -23.56
N LEU A 11 52.65 -53.18 -23.28
CA LEU A 11 51.41 -52.63 -23.74
C LEU A 11 51.12 -51.33 -22.96
N LYS A 12 51.19 -50.18 -23.64
CA LYS A 12 50.80 -48.88 -23.05
C LYS A 12 49.29 -48.75 -23.09
N VAL A 13 48.65 -48.91 -21.93
CA VAL A 13 47.22 -48.64 -21.75
C VAL A 13 47.10 -47.10 -21.55
N ALA A 14 46.55 -46.44 -22.56
CA ALA A 14 46.15 -45.04 -22.46
C ALA A 14 44.79 -44.95 -21.74
N LEU A 15 44.77 -44.39 -20.50
CA LEU A 15 43.55 -44.12 -19.78
C LEU A 15 42.93 -42.84 -20.36
N PRO A 16 41.64 -42.86 -20.79
CA PRO A 16 40.97 -41.63 -21.21
C PRO A 16 40.67 -40.79 -19.97
N LEU A 17 41.20 -39.57 -19.93
CA LEU A 17 40.88 -38.56 -18.95
C LEU A 17 39.46 -38.07 -19.24
N ALA A 18 38.44 -38.60 -18.51
CA ALA A 18 37.07 -38.10 -18.58
C ALA A 18 36.99 -36.70 -17.95
N LEU A 19 36.83 -35.67 -18.81
CA LEU A 19 36.48 -34.32 -18.36
C LEU A 19 35.06 -34.34 -17.76
N ILE A 20 34.98 -34.39 -16.44
CA ILE A 20 33.73 -34.15 -15.73
C ILE A 20 33.49 -32.62 -15.77
N ALA A 21 32.71 -32.17 -16.75
CA ALA A 21 32.17 -30.81 -16.75
C ALA A 21 31.25 -30.67 -15.53
N ALA A 22 31.71 -30.00 -14.48
CA ALA A 22 30.91 -29.61 -13.35
C ALA A 22 29.83 -28.63 -13.85
N ALA A 23 28.62 -29.09 -14.02
CA ALA A 23 27.48 -28.23 -14.24
C ALA A 23 27.27 -27.40 -12.95
N ALA A 24 27.72 -26.17 -12.96
CA ALA A 24 27.40 -25.22 -11.90
C ALA A 24 25.86 -25.09 -11.83
N PRO A 25 25.24 -25.18 -10.64
CA PRO A 25 23.81 -24.99 -10.53
C PRO A 25 23.49 -23.56 -11.01
N MET A 26 22.71 -23.45 -12.07
CA MET A 26 22.15 -22.18 -12.53
C MET A 26 21.11 -21.79 -11.47
N VAL A 27 21.52 -21.01 -10.45
CA VAL A 27 20.58 -20.38 -9.54
C VAL A 27 19.79 -19.38 -10.38
N ALA A 28 18.57 -19.76 -10.74
CA ALA A 28 17.64 -18.85 -11.40
C ALA A 28 17.50 -17.61 -10.50
N GLN A 29 18.06 -16.48 -10.93
CA GLN A 29 17.89 -15.22 -10.22
C GLN A 29 16.39 -14.89 -10.22
N MET A 30 15.80 -14.89 -9.04
CA MET A 30 14.40 -14.45 -8.90
C MET A 30 14.29 -13.01 -9.42
N PRO A 31 13.24 -12.68 -10.20
CA PRO A 31 13.06 -11.33 -10.70
C PRO A 31 13.07 -10.34 -9.53
N GLU A 32 13.85 -9.29 -9.67
CA GLU A 32 13.92 -8.25 -8.65
C GLU A 32 12.58 -7.48 -8.57
N VAL A 33 12.11 -7.21 -7.34
CA VAL A 33 10.88 -6.44 -7.11
C VAL A 33 11.07 -5.03 -7.68
N PRO A 34 10.15 -4.55 -8.56
CA PRO A 34 10.30 -3.26 -9.24
C PRO A 34 10.35 -2.06 -8.30
N GLY A 35 9.53 -2.06 -7.25
CA GLY A 35 9.46 -1.00 -6.25
C GLY A 35 10.56 -1.12 -5.22
N LYS A 36 11.33 -0.05 -4.99
CA LYS A 36 12.37 0.03 -3.97
C LYS A 36 12.20 1.28 -3.13
N ALA A 37 12.54 1.20 -1.84
CA ALA A 37 12.57 2.33 -0.91
C ALA A 37 13.76 3.28 -1.23
N ASP A 38 13.84 3.70 -2.49
CA ASP A 38 14.88 4.56 -3.04
C ASP A 38 14.24 5.82 -3.63
N LYS A 39 14.34 6.92 -2.89
CA LYS A 39 13.77 8.21 -3.29
C LYS A 39 14.42 8.81 -4.55
N SER A 40 15.63 8.40 -4.94
CA SER A 40 16.28 8.85 -6.16
C SER A 40 15.52 8.41 -7.42
N ARG A 41 14.64 7.42 -7.30
CA ARG A 41 13.78 6.94 -8.39
C ARG A 41 12.51 7.76 -8.58
N VAL A 42 12.22 8.69 -7.65
CA VAL A 42 11.04 9.55 -7.73
C VAL A 42 11.34 10.70 -8.69
N THR A 43 10.48 10.92 -9.66
CA THR A 43 10.57 12.04 -10.60
C THR A 43 9.51 13.08 -10.29
N ALA A 44 9.84 14.38 -10.45
CA ALA A 44 8.85 15.44 -10.27
C ALA A 44 7.68 15.31 -11.24
N GLY A 45 6.48 15.64 -10.78
CA GLY A 45 5.28 15.64 -11.63
C GLY A 45 3.99 15.33 -10.90
N THR A 46 2.94 15.12 -11.65
CA THR A 46 1.62 14.72 -11.16
C THR A 46 1.41 13.24 -11.43
N TYR A 47 0.94 12.57 -10.41
CA TYR A 47 0.65 11.14 -10.38
C TYR A 47 -0.83 10.95 -10.08
N THR A 48 -1.41 9.87 -10.57
CA THR A 48 -2.81 9.47 -10.30
C THR A 48 -2.82 8.23 -9.43
N ALA A 49 -3.65 8.20 -8.40
CA ALA A 49 -3.80 7.02 -7.56
C ALA A 49 -4.22 5.79 -8.38
N ASP A 50 -3.68 4.63 -8.03
CA ASP A 50 -4.14 3.34 -8.53
C ASP A 50 -5.30 2.84 -7.67
N PRO A 51 -6.56 2.91 -8.14
CA PRO A 51 -7.71 2.58 -7.31
C PRO A 51 -7.77 1.09 -6.93
N ALA A 52 -7.23 0.22 -7.79
CA ALA A 52 -7.29 -1.22 -7.57
C ALA A 52 -6.38 -1.69 -6.41
N HIS A 53 -5.31 -0.92 -6.12
CA HIS A 53 -4.31 -1.27 -5.11
C HIS A 53 -4.16 -0.22 -4.01
N SER A 54 -5.13 0.71 -3.88
CA SER A 54 -5.12 1.75 -2.84
C SER A 54 -6.29 1.56 -1.88
N LEU A 55 -5.97 1.49 -0.58
CA LEU A 55 -6.92 1.12 0.46
C LEU A 55 -6.78 2.04 1.68
N VAL A 56 -7.90 2.28 2.36
CA VAL A 56 -7.95 2.87 3.71
C VAL A 56 -8.56 1.85 4.67
N GLY A 57 -7.71 1.22 5.47
CA GLY A 57 -8.12 0.36 6.58
C GLY A 57 -8.53 1.20 7.79
N TRP A 58 -9.57 0.78 8.48
CA TRP A 58 -10.04 1.38 9.72
C TRP A 58 -10.24 0.32 10.80
N GLN A 59 -10.13 0.76 12.05
CA GLN A 59 -10.27 -0.09 13.22
C GLN A 59 -11.14 0.61 14.27
N VAL A 60 -11.98 -0.16 14.95
CA VAL A 60 -12.72 0.27 16.17
C VAL A 60 -12.56 -0.79 17.24
N ASN A 61 -12.52 -0.38 18.51
CA ASN A 61 -12.68 -1.31 19.62
C ASN A 61 -14.17 -1.56 19.86
N HIS A 62 -14.54 -2.84 19.97
CA HIS A 62 -15.92 -3.27 20.14
C HIS A 62 -16.15 -3.74 21.59
N PHE A 63 -16.85 -2.95 22.37
CA PHE A 63 -17.24 -3.20 23.77
C PHE A 63 -16.04 -3.47 24.73
N GLY A 64 -14.84 -3.07 24.39
CA GLY A 64 -13.63 -3.40 25.16
C GLY A 64 -13.17 -4.85 25.03
N PHE A 65 -13.84 -5.68 24.21
CA PHE A 65 -13.50 -7.09 24.08
C PHE A 65 -12.47 -7.35 22.98
N ASN A 66 -12.64 -6.73 21.84
CA ASN A 66 -11.77 -6.93 20.67
C ASN A 66 -11.84 -5.76 19.71
N ASP A 67 -10.85 -5.69 18.84
CA ASP A 67 -10.85 -4.77 17.73
C ASP A 67 -11.57 -5.36 16.54
N TYR A 68 -12.28 -4.51 15.80
CA TYR A 68 -12.93 -4.85 14.56
C TYR A 68 -12.42 -3.97 13.42
N PHE A 69 -12.25 -4.56 12.25
CA PHE A 69 -11.58 -3.94 11.11
C PHE A 69 -12.50 -3.88 9.90
N GLY A 70 -12.30 -2.86 9.10
CA GLY A 70 -12.89 -2.77 7.78
C GLY A 70 -12.01 -1.97 6.83
N LEU A 71 -12.42 -1.89 5.57
CA LEU A 71 -11.67 -1.26 4.50
C LEU A 71 -12.59 -0.36 3.66
N PHE A 72 -12.03 0.73 3.16
CA PHE A 72 -12.52 1.45 1.99
C PHE A 72 -11.56 1.21 0.84
N GLY A 73 -12.07 0.79 -0.31
CA GLY A 73 -11.30 0.58 -1.53
C GLY A 73 -11.60 1.63 -2.59
N ASP A 74 -11.11 1.37 -3.82
CA ASP A 74 -11.31 2.21 -4.99
C ASP A 74 -10.89 3.68 -4.79
N VAL A 75 -9.86 3.90 -3.95
CA VAL A 75 -9.34 5.25 -3.66
C VAL A 75 -8.76 5.85 -4.93
N SER A 76 -9.28 7.00 -5.34
CA SER A 76 -8.85 7.75 -6.52
C SER A 76 -8.30 9.12 -6.15
N GLY A 77 -7.61 9.79 -7.08
CA GLY A 77 -7.11 11.14 -6.84
C GLY A 77 -5.73 11.38 -7.42
N THR A 78 -5.08 12.45 -6.95
CA THR A 78 -3.81 12.92 -7.49
C THR A 78 -2.81 13.24 -6.39
N LEU A 79 -1.54 13.05 -6.72
CA LEU A 79 -0.38 13.52 -5.98
C LEU A 79 0.47 14.38 -6.92
N THR A 80 0.71 15.63 -6.58
CA THR A 80 1.77 16.43 -7.22
C THR A 80 2.97 16.40 -6.29
N LEU A 81 4.12 15.97 -6.81
CA LEU A 81 5.33 15.76 -6.03
C LEU A 81 6.55 16.25 -6.80
N ASP A 82 7.39 17.02 -6.10
CA ASP A 82 8.75 17.33 -6.53
C ASP A 82 9.72 16.86 -5.44
N PRO A 83 10.57 15.85 -5.71
CA PRO A 83 11.53 15.35 -4.72
C PRO A 83 12.58 16.40 -4.28
N ALA A 84 12.80 17.46 -5.08
CA ALA A 84 13.67 18.58 -4.69
C ALA A 84 12.96 19.54 -3.70
N ASN A 85 11.62 19.56 -3.68
CA ASN A 85 10.83 20.39 -2.78
C ASN A 85 9.60 19.62 -2.24
N PRO A 86 9.81 18.58 -1.42
CA PRO A 86 8.71 17.73 -0.94
C PRO A 86 7.69 18.48 -0.08
N ALA A 87 8.06 19.61 0.53
CA ALA A 87 7.13 20.45 1.29
C ALA A 87 6.04 21.11 0.41
N ALA A 88 6.29 21.26 -0.90
CA ALA A 88 5.32 21.77 -1.86
C ALA A 88 4.38 20.68 -2.43
N ALA A 89 4.50 19.44 -1.98
CA ALA A 89 3.65 18.36 -2.45
C ALA A 89 2.17 18.63 -2.15
N LYS A 90 1.30 18.15 -3.06
CA LYS A 90 -0.15 18.30 -2.92
C LYS A 90 -0.82 16.95 -3.13
N VAL A 91 -1.70 16.59 -2.22
CA VAL A 91 -2.50 15.36 -2.28
C VAL A 91 -3.97 15.75 -2.32
N SER A 92 -4.72 15.18 -3.25
CA SER A 92 -6.16 15.28 -3.30
C SER A 92 -6.72 13.90 -3.65
N VAL A 93 -7.41 13.27 -2.70
CA VAL A 93 -7.96 11.92 -2.88
C VAL A 93 -9.43 11.87 -2.55
N LYS A 94 -10.11 10.95 -3.21
CA LYS A 94 -11.52 10.62 -3.06
C LYS A 94 -11.65 9.15 -2.66
N ILE A 95 -12.43 8.88 -1.64
CA ILE A 95 -12.64 7.56 -1.05
C ILE A 95 -14.13 7.24 -1.14
N PRO A 96 -14.55 6.31 -2.00
CA PRO A 96 -15.95 5.92 -2.13
C PRO A 96 -16.46 5.22 -0.86
N VAL A 97 -17.21 5.95 -0.01
CA VAL A 97 -17.75 5.38 1.25
C VAL A 97 -18.73 4.24 0.98
N SER A 98 -19.41 4.26 -0.15
CA SER A 98 -20.29 3.17 -0.62
C SER A 98 -19.55 1.85 -0.88
N LYS A 99 -18.22 1.88 -0.98
CA LYS A 99 -17.35 0.70 -1.18
C LYS A 99 -16.78 0.16 0.13
N VAL A 100 -17.33 0.59 1.28
CA VAL A 100 -16.92 0.03 2.58
C VAL A 100 -17.19 -1.47 2.63
N ILE A 101 -16.21 -2.21 3.13
CA ILE A 101 -16.33 -3.65 3.38
C ILE A 101 -15.86 -4.02 4.78
N THR A 102 -16.47 -5.06 5.32
CA THR A 102 -16.03 -5.77 6.52
C THR A 102 -16.03 -7.26 6.24
N ALA A 103 -15.42 -8.05 7.12
CA ALA A 103 -15.41 -9.51 7.01
C ALA A 103 -16.80 -10.15 7.21
N ASN A 104 -17.80 -9.40 7.72
CA ASN A 104 -19.15 -9.86 7.92
C ASN A 104 -20.14 -9.07 7.03
N ALA A 105 -20.83 -9.77 6.14
CA ALA A 105 -21.75 -9.14 5.19
C ALA A 105 -22.89 -8.38 5.88
N GLY A 106 -23.39 -8.87 7.03
CA GLY A 106 -24.44 -8.20 7.82
C GLY A 106 -23.95 -6.88 8.41
N LEU A 107 -22.70 -6.82 8.88
CA LEU A 107 -22.09 -5.57 9.36
C LEU A 107 -21.82 -4.60 8.22
N THR A 108 -21.35 -5.08 7.08
CA THR A 108 -21.21 -4.24 5.87
C THR A 108 -22.55 -3.64 5.47
N ALA A 109 -23.61 -4.44 5.44
CA ALA A 109 -24.97 -3.97 5.15
C ALA A 109 -25.47 -2.95 6.20
N HIS A 110 -25.13 -3.13 7.49
CA HIS A 110 -25.50 -2.19 8.54
C HIS A 110 -24.82 -0.82 8.36
N LEU A 111 -23.55 -0.78 7.95
CA LEU A 111 -22.86 0.49 7.69
C LEU A 111 -23.55 1.32 6.59
N LEU A 112 -24.22 0.67 5.64
CA LEU A 112 -24.89 1.29 4.50
C LEU A 112 -26.43 1.27 4.64
N LYS A 113 -26.97 0.87 5.80
CA LYS A 113 -28.41 0.81 6.01
C LYS A 113 -29.01 2.23 6.07
N PRO A 114 -30.10 2.49 5.32
CA PRO A 114 -30.82 3.75 5.46
C PRO A 114 -31.38 3.91 6.88
N GLY A 115 -31.55 5.14 7.32
CA GLY A 115 -32.28 5.43 8.54
C GLY A 115 -33.73 4.96 8.44
N ALA A 116 -34.33 4.66 9.59
CA ALA A 116 -35.79 4.44 9.65
C ALA A 116 -36.52 5.75 9.29
N GLU A 117 -37.81 5.64 8.97
CA GLU A 117 -38.62 6.82 8.62
C GLU A 117 -38.46 7.95 9.65
N GLY A 118 -38.08 9.14 9.16
CA GLY A 118 -37.86 10.32 10.00
C GLY A 118 -36.57 10.27 10.86
N LYS A 119 -35.71 9.27 10.72
CA LYS A 119 -34.43 9.15 11.46
C LYS A 119 -33.24 9.14 10.54
N ALA A 120 -32.14 9.72 11.02
CA ALA A 120 -30.85 9.58 10.36
C ALA A 120 -30.36 8.12 10.35
N ALA A 121 -29.52 7.76 9.39
CA ALA A 121 -28.86 6.46 9.38
C ALA A 121 -27.92 6.30 10.59
N ASP A 122 -27.74 5.07 11.06
CA ASP A 122 -26.82 4.74 12.15
C ASP A 122 -25.36 5.10 11.80
N PHE A 123 -24.99 4.92 10.52
CA PHE A 123 -23.67 5.17 9.98
C PHE A 123 -23.74 6.02 8.71
N PHE A 124 -23.44 5.46 7.56
CA PHE A 124 -23.30 6.19 6.30
C PHE A 124 -24.57 6.27 5.46
N GLY A 125 -25.54 5.33 5.68
CA GLY A 125 -26.76 5.27 4.89
C GLY A 125 -26.59 4.63 3.51
N ALA A 126 -27.72 4.49 2.78
CA ALA A 126 -27.77 3.74 1.53
C ALA A 126 -27.03 4.39 0.34
N ALA A 127 -26.87 5.70 0.37
CA ALA A 127 -26.23 6.47 -0.70
C ALA A 127 -25.27 7.52 -0.11
N PRO A 128 -24.19 7.07 0.55
CA PRO A 128 -23.24 7.99 1.16
C PRO A 128 -22.47 8.77 0.08
N ALA A 129 -22.23 10.05 0.36
CA ALA A 129 -21.27 10.82 -0.42
C ALA A 129 -19.86 10.24 -0.25
N ASP A 130 -19.04 10.37 -1.29
CA ASP A 130 -17.63 10.03 -1.18
C ASP A 130 -16.94 10.87 -0.10
N ALA A 131 -16.03 10.28 0.66
CA ALA A 131 -15.13 11.05 1.49
C ALA A 131 -14.02 11.66 0.63
N THR A 132 -13.52 12.84 1.02
CA THR A 132 -12.41 13.50 0.34
C THR A 132 -11.36 13.96 1.33
N PHE A 133 -10.09 13.86 0.95
CA PHE A 133 -8.99 14.48 1.69
C PHE A 133 -8.17 15.37 0.75
N VAL A 134 -8.02 16.63 1.13
CA VAL A 134 -7.24 17.62 0.37
C VAL A 134 -6.16 18.19 1.28
N SER A 135 -4.90 17.98 0.94
CA SER A 135 -3.78 18.49 1.76
C SER A 135 -3.74 20.02 1.78
N THR A 136 -3.52 20.57 2.95
CA THR A 136 -3.31 22.01 3.17
C THR A 136 -1.85 22.33 3.46
N SER A 137 -1.11 21.36 4.04
CA SER A 137 0.34 21.49 4.27
C SER A 137 1.01 20.13 4.30
N VAL A 138 2.30 20.11 3.97
CA VAL A 138 3.17 18.94 4.06
C VAL A 138 4.42 19.33 4.82
N ALA A 139 4.72 18.64 5.91
CA ALA A 139 5.93 18.79 6.70
C ALA A 139 6.79 17.53 6.56
N PRO A 140 7.84 17.56 5.70
CA PRO A 140 8.75 16.42 5.54
C PRO A 140 9.51 16.11 6.83
N GLY A 141 9.66 14.83 7.13
CA GLY A 141 10.47 14.36 8.25
C GLY A 141 11.98 14.48 7.99
N ALA A 142 12.75 14.57 9.07
CA ALA A 142 14.21 14.66 8.99
C ALA A 142 14.87 13.39 8.41
N ASP A 143 14.17 12.27 8.41
CA ASP A 143 14.60 10.99 7.80
C ASP A 143 14.56 11.04 6.26
N GLY A 144 13.91 12.04 5.69
CA GLY A 144 13.76 12.24 4.26
C GLY A 144 12.87 11.22 3.54
N VAL A 145 12.12 10.39 4.29
CA VAL A 145 11.16 9.39 3.77
C VAL A 145 9.79 9.48 4.42
N SER A 146 9.66 10.16 5.55
CA SER A 146 8.38 10.42 6.21
C SER A 146 7.90 11.85 5.97
N ALA A 147 6.60 12.09 6.17
CA ALA A 147 6.01 13.42 6.18
C ALA A 147 4.73 13.43 7.03
N ALA A 148 4.49 14.54 7.74
CA ALA A 148 3.18 14.85 8.29
C ALA A 148 2.39 15.66 7.24
N ILE A 149 1.30 15.09 6.75
CA ILE A 149 0.42 15.71 5.76
C ILE A 149 -0.85 16.14 6.46
N THR A 150 -1.00 17.45 6.69
CA THR A 150 -2.25 18.02 7.20
C THR A 150 -3.15 18.38 6.04
N GLY A 151 -4.44 18.09 6.18
CA GLY A 151 -5.42 18.35 5.13
C GLY A 151 -6.84 18.34 5.67
N ASP A 152 -7.76 18.79 4.85
CA ASP A 152 -9.18 18.79 5.12
C ASP A 152 -9.80 17.44 4.73
N LEU A 153 -10.23 16.68 5.72
CA LEU A 153 -11.04 15.47 5.51
C LEU A 153 -12.52 15.85 5.56
N THR A 154 -13.21 15.60 4.45
CA THR A 154 -14.68 15.65 4.41
C THR A 154 -15.22 14.23 4.45
N LEU A 155 -16.02 13.92 5.46
CA LEU A 155 -16.69 12.64 5.63
C LEU A 155 -18.09 12.87 6.16
N ASN A 156 -19.08 12.18 5.62
CA ASN A 156 -20.49 12.27 6.04
C ASN A 156 -21.00 13.73 6.11
N GLY A 157 -20.59 14.56 5.13
CA GLY A 157 -20.95 15.97 5.01
C GLY A 157 -20.25 16.92 5.98
N VAL A 158 -19.32 16.45 6.80
CA VAL A 158 -18.55 17.28 7.75
C VAL A 158 -17.08 17.34 7.31
N THR A 159 -16.52 18.55 7.34
CA THR A 159 -15.10 18.78 7.04
C THR A 159 -14.34 19.12 8.31
N LYS A 160 -13.22 18.43 8.55
CA LYS A 160 -12.32 18.64 9.68
C LYS A 160 -10.86 18.51 9.24
N PRO A 161 -9.94 19.28 9.85
CA PRO A 161 -8.52 19.06 9.63
C PRO A 161 -8.07 17.72 10.23
N VAL A 162 -7.31 16.96 9.45
CA VAL A 162 -6.71 15.67 9.85
C VAL A 162 -5.26 15.66 9.41
N THR A 163 -4.38 15.12 10.24
CA THR A 163 -2.98 14.89 9.89
C THR A 163 -2.74 13.41 9.63
N VAL A 164 -2.23 13.09 8.45
CA VAL A 164 -1.77 11.77 8.06
C VAL A 164 -0.25 11.73 8.16
N ASN A 165 0.27 10.82 8.99
CA ASN A 165 1.70 10.52 9.05
C ASN A 165 2.01 9.52 7.94
N ALA A 166 2.62 10.01 6.87
CA ALA A 166 2.95 9.24 5.68
C ALA A 166 4.41 8.79 5.69
N VAL A 167 4.67 7.60 5.15
CA VAL A 167 6.01 7.06 4.93
C VAL A 167 6.10 6.55 3.49
N PHE A 168 7.13 6.96 2.78
CA PHE A 168 7.44 6.48 1.45
C PHE A 168 7.80 4.99 1.51
N SER A 169 7.10 4.15 0.74
CA SER A 169 7.31 2.71 0.71
C SER A 169 8.16 2.25 -0.46
N GLY A 170 8.14 3.00 -1.58
CA GLY A 170 8.97 2.64 -2.72
C GLY A 170 8.62 3.40 -4.00
N ALA A 171 9.57 3.39 -4.93
CA ALA A 171 9.39 3.87 -6.29
C ALA A 171 9.98 2.90 -7.30
N GLY A 172 9.41 2.88 -8.50
CA GLY A 172 9.88 2.03 -9.61
C GLY A 172 8.98 2.15 -10.81
N THR A 173 9.19 1.25 -11.78
CA THR A 173 8.33 1.14 -12.95
C THR A 173 7.36 -0.02 -12.77
N ASN A 174 6.06 0.24 -12.87
CA ASN A 174 5.06 -0.82 -12.82
C ASN A 174 5.30 -1.78 -14.00
N PRO A 175 5.44 -3.10 -13.74
CA PRO A 175 5.79 -4.06 -14.78
C PRO A 175 4.67 -4.27 -15.82
N PHE A 176 3.43 -3.91 -15.49
CA PHE A 176 2.26 -4.07 -16.36
C PHE A 176 1.93 -2.77 -17.08
N THR A 177 1.72 -1.68 -16.37
CA THR A 177 1.34 -0.37 -16.95
C THR A 177 2.52 0.38 -17.57
N LYS A 178 3.78 0.01 -17.19
CA LYS A 178 5.02 0.71 -17.55
C LYS A 178 5.13 2.14 -16.98
N ALA A 179 4.18 2.55 -16.15
CA ALA A 179 4.19 3.85 -15.51
C ALA A 179 5.23 3.92 -14.38
N ALA A 180 5.84 5.09 -14.21
CA ALA A 180 6.60 5.40 -13.01
C ALA A 180 5.63 5.45 -11.82
N THR A 181 5.88 4.62 -10.81
CA THR A 181 4.98 4.41 -9.68
C THR A 181 5.68 4.77 -8.39
N VAL A 182 4.96 5.43 -7.49
CA VAL A 182 5.40 5.75 -6.13
C VAL A 182 4.37 5.23 -5.13
N GLY A 183 4.84 4.64 -4.04
CA GLY A 183 4.00 4.07 -3.01
C GLY A 183 4.20 4.73 -1.65
N PHE A 184 3.13 4.76 -0.84
CA PHE A 184 3.16 5.29 0.51
C PHE A 184 2.30 4.46 1.45
N HIS A 185 2.73 4.39 2.71
CA HIS A 185 1.91 4.02 3.84
C HIS A 185 1.54 5.28 4.62
N GLY A 186 0.33 5.32 5.17
CA GLY A 186 -0.13 6.42 5.99
C GLY A 186 -0.82 5.92 7.26
N LYS A 187 -0.71 6.70 8.34
CA LYS A 187 -1.45 6.48 9.58
C LYS A 187 -2.08 7.79 10.04
N ALA A 188 -3.33 7.69 10.48
CA ALA A 188 -4.04 8.78 11.13
C ALA A 188 -4.95 8.22 12.21
N VAL A 189 -5.45 9.08 13.09
CA VAL A 189 -6.53 8.75 14.01
C VAL A 189 -7.58 9.84 13.87
N ILE A 190 -8.83 9.46 13.69
CA ILE A 190 -9.97 10.38 13.67
C ILE A 190 -10.95 10.04 14.78
N LYS A 191 -11.77 10.99 15.19
CA LYS A 191 -12.96 10.73 16.01
C LYS A 191 -14.16 10.66 15.08
N ARG A 192 -14.81 9.49 15.03
CA ARG A 192 -15.97 9.30 14.14
C ARG A 192 -17.18 10.17 14.52
N SER A 193 -17.28 10.54 15.81
CA SER A 193 -18.30 11.49 16.27
C SER A 193 -18.16 12.87 15.66
N ASP A 194 -16.93 13.32 15.33
CA ASP A 194 -16.65 14.57 14.63
C ASP A 194 -17.29 14.61 13.23
N PHE A 195 -17.55 13.45 12.65
CA PHE A 195 -18.17 13.26 11.33
C PHE A 195 -19.61 12.73 11.42
N ASN A 196 -20.31 12.97 12.53
CA ASN A 196 -21.68 12.55 12.79
C ASN A 196 -21.91 11.03 12.80
N VAL A 197 -20.88 10.20 12.90
CA VAL A 197 -20.98 8.75 13.02
C VAL A 197 -20.97 8.38 14.52
N LYS A 198 -22.13 8.39 15.18
CA LYS A 198 -22.24 8.29 16.64
C LYS A 198 -22.87 6.99 17.16
N TYR A 199 -23.37 6.12 16.26
CA TYR A 199 -24.04 4.89 16.68
C TYR A 199 -23.10 4.00 17.51
N GLY A 200 -23.64 3.45 18.60
CA GLY A 200 -22.90 2.55 19.49
C GLY A 200 -21.92 3.23 20.46
N LEU A 201 -21.82 4.57 20.49
CA LEU A 201 -21.02 5.28 21.51
C LEU A 201 -21.67 5.15 22.90
N PRO A 202 -20.86 5.03 23.97
CA PRO A 202 -19.39 4.90 24.00
C PRO A 202 -18.89 3.46 23.89
N PHE A 203 -19.76 2.47 23.70
CA PHE A 203 -19.41 1.03 23.73
C PHE A 203 -18.56 0.59 22.54
N VAL A 204 -18.75 1.22 21.38
CA VAL A 204 -17.82 1.11 20.24
C VAL A 204 -16.99 2.38 20.21
N SER A 205 -15.65 2.26 20.14
CA SER A 205 -14.74 3.39 20.27
C SER A 205 -15.08 4.55 19.35
N ASP A 206 -14.85 5.77 19.85
CA ASP A 206 -14.96 6.99 19.05
C ASP A 206 -13.71 7.22 18.20
N GLU A 207 -12.53 6.95 18.77
CA GLU A 207 -11.28 6.97 18.03
C GLU A 207 -11.22 5.82 17.05
N VAL A 208 -10.86 6.16 15.81
CA VAL A 208 -10.74 5.25 14.68
C VAL A 208 -9.34 5.41 14.10
N PRO A 209 -8.40 4.51 14.45
CA PRO A 209 -7.14 4.40 13.75
C PRO A 209 -7.35 4.06 12.28
N LEU A 210 -6.66 4.79 11.40
CA LEU A 210 -6.63 4.58 9.96
C LEU A 210 -5.26 4.06 9.53
N ASN A 211 -5.24 3.02 8.72
CA ASN A 211 -4.06 2.49 8.06
C ASN A 211 -4.25 2.62 6.55
N ILE A 212 -3.41 3.42 5.92
CA ILE A 212 -3.52 3.77 4.51
C ILE A 212 -2.39 3.08 3.75
N THR A 213 -2.71 2.47 2.62
CA THR A 213 -1.74 2.03 1.63
C THR A 213 -2.20 2.57 0.29
N ILE A 214 -1.30 3.29 -0.39
CA ILE A 214 -1.66 3.95 -1.65
C ILE A 214 -0.47 3.95 -2.61
N ALA A 215 -0.76 3.60 -3.86
CA ALA A 215 0.17 3.74 -4.97
C ALA A 215 -0.33 4.82 -5.93
N PHE A 216 0.61 5.57 -6.50
CA PHE A 216 0.33 6.58 -7.50
C PHE A 216 1.19 6.33 -8.74
N GLU A 217 0.58 6.38 -9.90
CA GLU A 217 1.22 6.21 -11.20
C GLU A 217 1.31 7.54 -11.95
N LYS A 218 2.47 7.82 -12.51
CA LYS A 218 2.71 9.00 -13.33
C LYS A 218 2.06 8.79 -14.71
N LYS A 219 1.26 9.73 -15.13
CA LYS A 219 0.70 9.77 -16.49
C LYS A 219 1.67 10.39 -17.46
#